data_9269948e5624bf87a9161e131ee6794e
#
_entry.id   9269948e5624bf87a9161e131ee6794e
#
_cell.length_a   1.000
_cell.length_b   1.000
_cell.length_c   1.000
_cell.angle_alpha   90.00
_cell.angle_beta   90.00
_cell.angle_gamma   90.00
#
_symmetry.space_group_name_H-M   'P 1'
#
loop_
_entity.id
_entity.type
_entity.pdbx_description
1 polymer ?
#
loop_
_entity_poly.entity_id
_entity_poly.type
_entity_poly.pdbx_seq_one_letter_code
_entity_poly.pdbx_strand_id
1 'polypeptide(L)'
;MAVQAAVIAELRAANASLVAANAALEARVAELERRLGQDSSNSSKPPSTDGLRKPARVQRRATEQAEGRRSGKQRGAPGAHLAQVERPDEVVEHAPDRCGGCGADLAGAVVVGIEARQVFDLPVLRLGVVEHRAQRRRCVCGTTTAAAFPAHARAAACYGPGLRALVCYLCVHQHLPVDRAAQLLADVLGAPVATGTLAAMVAEGARRLDGFIQVVRAGLAAAPVAHFDETGARVAGRLHWVHSASTAGLSLFTVHATRGKQAMDAAGVLPGFGGVAVHDGWSPYWRYQDLAHALCGAHLLRELEAISQEPGQGWAAGMGELLGDVKLVADRARAAGLQRVDDLARARLQGRYQRAAGRRADGQPVPAGHRSASTSRTCSPLGCGQAAGPARHAPG
;
A
#
# COMPACT_ATOMS: atom_id res chain seq x y z
N MET A 1 -28.39 -63.23 34.93
CA MET A 1 -27.70 -62.09 35.53
C MET A 1 -26.34 -61.80 34.86
N ALA A 2 -25.45 -62.76 34.65
CA ALA A 2 -24.17 -62.55 34.02
C ALA A 2 -24.22 -62.03 32.58
N VAL A 3 -25.15 -62.53 31.73
CA VAL A 3 -25.35 -62.09 30.33
C VAL A 3 -25.83 -60.63 30.26
N GLN A 4 -26.74 -60.22 31.16
CA GLN A 4 -27.19 -58.82 31.22
C GLN A 4 -26.11 -57.85 31.65
N ALA A 5 -25.23 -58.25 32.57
CA ALA A 5 -24.08 -57.44 32.99
C ALA A 5 -23.05 -57.23 31.86
N ALA A 6 -22.83 -58.28 31.03
CA ALA A 6 -21.96 -58.19 29.86
C ALA A 6 -22.52 -57.23 28.80
N VAL A 7 -23.81 -57.36 28.46
CA VAL A 7 -24.46 -56.45 27.51
C VAL A 7 -24.45 -55.00 27.98
N ILE A 8 -24.69 -54.77 29.28
CA ILE A 8 -24.60 -53.43 29.85
C ILE A 8 -23.17 -52.86 29.75
N ALA A 9 -22.15 -53.67 29.96
CA ALA A 9 -20.74 -53.24 29.83
C ALA A 9 -20.41 -52.86 28.38
N GLU A 10 -20.83 -53.68 27.40
CA GLU A 10 -20.67 -53.38 25.97
C GLU A 10 -21.39 -52.10 25.54
N LEU A 11 -22.65 -51.90 25.97
CA LEU A 11 -23.39 -50.67 25.69
C LEU A 11 -22.77 -49.44 26.32
N ARG A 12 -22.20 -49.53 27.49
CA ARG A 12 -21.45 -48.43 28.15
C ARG A 12 -20.17 -48.12 27.37
N ALA A 13 -19.43 -49.12 26.94
CA ALA A 13 -18.24 -48.94 26.13
C ALA A 13 -18.57 -48.30 24.75
N ALA A 14 -19.62 -48.77 24.08
CA ALA A 14 -20.09 -48.18 22.83
C ALA A 14 -20.55 -46.73 23.02
N ASN A 15 -21.30 -46.43 24.09
CA ASN A 15 -21.71 -45.05 24.40
C ASN A 15 -20.54 -44.15 24.70
N ALA A 16 -19.58 -44.61 25.47
CA ALA A 16 -18.33 -43.82 25.72
C ALA A 16 -17.58 -43.53 24.41
N SER A 17 -17.48 -44.49 23.49
CA SER A 17 -16.87 -44.28 22.17
C SER A 17 -17.66 -43.28 21.34
N LEU A 18 -18.99 -43.33 21.32
CA LEU A 18 -19.85 -42.36 20.60
C LEU A 18 -19.73 -40.96 21.18
N VAL A 19 -19.67 -40.79 22.50
CA VAL A 19 -19.46 -39.49 23.15
C VAL A 19 -18.12 -38.91 22.77
N ALA A 20 -17.07 -39.70 22.75
CA ALA A 20 -15.72 -39.27 22.31
C ALA A 20 -15.70 -38.87 20.83
N ALA A 21 -16.39 -39.67 19.97
CA ALA A 21 -16.51 -39.36 18.54
C ALA A 21 -17.30 -38.05 18.29
N ASN A 22 -18.38 -37.84 19.02
CA ASN A 22 -19.17 -36.59 18.93
C ASN A 22 -18.33 -35.37 19.36
N ALA A 23 -17.63 -35.46 20.47
CA ALA A 23 -16.76 -34.38 20.91
C ALA A 23 -15.67 -34.04 19.88
N ALA A 24 -15.12 -35.07 19.21
CA ALA A 24 -14.14 -34.86 18.13
C ALA A 24 -14.78 -34.21 16.88
N LEU A 25 -16.02 -34.57 16.55
CA LEU A 25 -16.74 -33.94 15.44
C LEU A 25 -17.11 -32.48 15.75
N GLU A 26 -17.61 -32.21 16.94
CA GLU A 26 -17.89 -30.83 17.41
C GLU A 26 -16.65 -29.93 17.35
N ALA A 27 -15.52 -30.43 17.82
CA ALA A 27 -14.23 -29.72 17.72
C ALA A 27 -13.84 -29.48 16.24
N ARG A 28 -14.10 -30.43 15.36
CA ARG A 28 -13.84 -30.30 13.93
C ARG A 28 -14.75 -29.29 13.24
N VAL A 29 -16.03 -29.27 13.60
CA VAL A 29 -17.01 -28.30 13.09
C VAL A 29 -16.58 -26.88 13.54
N ALA A 30 -16.30 -26.68 14.81
CA ALA A 30 -15.84 -25.39 15.35
C ALA A 30 -14.57 -24.87 14.62
N GLU A 31 -13.60 -25.76 14.35
CA GLU A 31 -12.41 -25.41 13.59
C GLU A 31 -12.73 -25.01 12.14
N LEU A 32 -13.66 -25.71 11.49
CA LEU A 32 -14.08 -25.37 10.12
C LEU A 32 -14.84 -24.04 10.07
N GLU A 33 -15.72 -23.78 11.03
CA GLU A 33 -16.45 -22.50 11.16
C GLU A 33 -15.49 -21.34 11.39
N ARG A 34 -14.50 -21.51 12.28
CA ARG A 34 -13.43 -20.52 12.51
C ARG A 34 -12.66 -20.23 11.23
N ARG A 35 -12.29 -21.25 10.45
CA ARG A 35 -11.56 -21.07 9.18
C ARG A 35 -12.40 -20.36 8.12
N LEU A 36 -13.70 -20.63 8.07
CA LEU A 36 -14.64 -19.97 7.16
C LEU A 36 -14.89 -18.51 7.55
N GLY A 37 -14.88 -18.19 8.84
CA GLY A 37 -15.04 -16.83 9.35
C GLY A 37 -13.78 -15.95 9.20
N GLN A 38 -12.64 -16.49 8.76
CA GLN A 38 -11.42 -15.70 8.58
C GLN A 38 -11.41 -14.92 7.27
N ASP A 39 -11.22 -13.61 7.36
CA ASP A 39 -11.02 -12.67 6.25
C ASP A 39 -9.79 -11.78 6.49
N SER A 40 -9.57 -10.77 5.66
CA SER A 40 -8.43 -9.85 5.79
C SER A 40 -8.53 -8.90 6.99
N SER A 41 -9.66 -8.82 7.66
CA SER A 41 -9.85 -7.97 8.84
C SER A 41 -9.47 -8.68 10.14
N ASN A 42 -9.58 -10.01 10.20
CA ASN A 42 -9.37 -10.83 11.38
C ASN A 42 -8.31 -11.94 11.21
N SER A 43 -7.55 -11.94 10.13
CA SER A 43 -6.48 -12.92 9.88
C SER A 43 -5.36 -12.32 9.04
N SER A 44 -4.28 -13.10 8.84
CA SER A 44 -3.17 -12.74 7.92
C SER A 44 -3.53 -12.94 6.44
N LYS A 45 -4.78 -13.30 6.11
CA LYS A 45 -5.19 -13.46 4.72
C LYS A 45 -5.14 -12.13 3.98
N PRO A 46 -4.58 -12.07 2.76
CA PRO A 46 -4.56 -10.84 2.00
C PRO A 46 -5.98 -10.43 1.57
N PRO A 47 -6.28 -9.12 1.44
CA PRO A 47 -7.60 -8.64 1.00
C PRO A 47 -8.08 -9.21 -0.34
N SER A 48 -7.18 -9.69 -1.18
CA SER A 48 -7.49 -10.35 -2.45
C SER A 48 -8.19 -11.72 -2.29
N THR A 49 -8.16 -12.31 -1.09
CA THR A 49 -8.86 -13.56 -0.76
C THR A 49 -10.25 -13.35 -0.17
N ASP A 50 -10.60 -12.11 0.19
CA ASP A 50 -11.93 -11.78 0.67
C ASP A 50 -12.94 -11.93 -0.48
N GLY A 51 -14.09 -12.51 -0.19
CA GLY A 51 -15.20 -12.57 -1.14
C GLY A 51 -15.76 -11.15 -1.43
N LEU A 52 -16.59 -11.04 -2.48
CA LEU A 52 -17.23 -9.78 -2.87
C LEU A 52 -18.18 -9.19 -1.81
N ARG A 53 -18.54 -9.94 -0.77
CA ARG A 53 -19.30 -9.45 0.38
C ARG A 53 -18.36 -8.82 1.40
N LYS A 54 -18.38 -7.50 1.51
CA LYS A 54 -17.71 -6.76 2.60
C LYS A 54 -18.70 -6.36 3.70
N PRO A 55 -18.77 -7.04 4.85
CA PRO A 55 -19.55 -6.58 6.00
C PRO A 55 -18.89 -5.44 6.77
N ALA A 56 -17.56 -5.36 6.78
CA ALA A 56 -16.79 -4.53 7.72
C ALA A 56 -16.99 -3.01 7.60
N ARG A 57 -17.43 -2.50 6.44
CA ARG A 57 -17.63 -1.05 6.25
C ARG A 57 -18.88 -0.50 6.95
N VAL A 58 -19.84 -1.38 7.25
CA VAL A 58 -21.10 -1.00 7.94
C VAL A 58 -20.85 -0.79 9.43
N GLN A 59 -20.06 -1.65 10.07
CA GLN A 59 -19.76 -1.53 11.50
C GLN A 59 -18.92 -0.29 11.82
N ARG A 60 -17.91 0.05 11.02
CA ARG A 60 -17.12 1.28 11.21
C ARG A 60 -17.97 2.55 11.12
N ARG A 61 -18.90 2.62 10.14
CA ARG A 61 -19.83 3.75 10.02
C ARG A 61 -20.79 3.85 11.21
N ALA A 62 -21.26 2.72 11.74
CA ALA A 62 -22.13 2.70 12.92
C ALA A 62 -21.40 3.17 14.19
N THR A 63 -20.13 2.81 14.36
CA THR A 63 -19.30 3.26 15.50
C THR A 63 -18.95 4.75 15.37
N GLU A 64 -18.59 5.22 14.19
CA GLU A 64 -18.32 6.64 13.92
C GLU A 64 -19.58 7.52 14.09
N GLN A 65 -20.77 7.00 13.77
CA GLN A 65 -22.06 7.66 14.02
C GLN A 65 -22.44 7.64 15.50
N ALA A 66 -22.11 6.58 16.25
CA ALA A 66 -22.31 6.51 17.69
C ALA A 66 -21.43 7.51 18.46
N GLU A 67 -20.26 7.88 17.93
CA GLU A 67 -19.38 8.92 18.46
C GLU A 67 -19.81 10.35 18.09
N GLY A 68 -20.98 10.55 17.50
CA GLY A 68 -21.53 11.86 17.16
C GLY A 68 -20.85 12.58 16.00
N ARG A 69 -19.96 11.91 15.26
CA ARG A 69 -19.32 12.45 14.05
C ARG A 69 -20.32 12.45 12.89
N ARG A 70 -20.76 13.62 12.47
CA ARG A 70 -21.59 13.77 11.26
C ARG A 70 -20.74 13.49 10.03
N SER A 71 -21.30 12.70 9.09
CA SER A 71 -20.69 12.54 7.75
C SER A 71 -20.70 13.89 7.02
N GLY A 72 -19.56 14.31 6.48
CA GLY A 72 -19.40 15.58 5.77
C GLY A 72 -18.44 16.53 6.46
N LYS A 73 -18.41 17.78 6.01
CA LYS A 73 -17.51 18.80 6.50
C LYS A 73 -17.83 19.16 7.95
N GLN A 74 -16.84 19.07 8.83
CA GLN A 74 -17.00 19.42 10.23
C GLN A 74 -17.23 20.93 10.40
N ARG A 75 -18.00 21.32 11.43
CA ARG A 75 -18.26 22.72 11.73
C ARG A 75 -16.96 23.46 12.03
N GLY A 76 -16.69 24.57 11.33
CA GLY A 76 -15.44 25.34 11.49
C GLY A 76 -14.28 24.93 10.56
N ALA A 77 -14.44 23.86 9.76
CA ALA A 77 -13.43 23.53 8.75
C ALA A 77 -13.40 24.60 7.65
N PRO A 78 -12.23 25.16 7.28
CA PRO A 78 -12.13 26.21 6.27
C PRO A 78 -12.70 25.72 4.94
N GLY A 79 -13.56 26.56 4.28
CA GLY A 79 -14.11 26.29 2.97
C GLY A 79 -13.02 26.40 1.91
N ALA A 80 -12.87 25.38 1.05
CA ALA A 80 -12.22 25.59 -0.23
C ALA A 80 -13.26 26.18 -1.21
N HIS A 81 -13.07 27.42 -1.62
CA HIS A 81 -13.85 28.08 -2.67
C HIS A 81 -12.88 28.63 -3.71
N LEU A 82 -13.38 28.73 -4.94
CA LEU A 82 -12.60 29.32 -6.03
C LEU A 82 -12.42 30.81 -5.73
N ALA A 83 -11.17 31.24 -5.59
CA ALA A 83 -10.84 32.64 -5.37
C ALA A 83 -10.44 33.32 -6.70
N GLN A 84 -10.69 34.61 -6.80
CA GLN A 84 -10.21 35.39 -7.93
C GLN A 84 -8.67 35.47 -7.90
N VAL A 85 -8.05 35.49 -9.10
CA VAL A 85 -6.62 35.73 -9.28
C VAL A 85 -6.35 37.23 -9.49
N GLU A 86 -5.20 37.71 -9.03
CA GLU A 86 -4.80 39.10 -9.19
C GLU A 86 -4.50 39.48 -10.66
N ARG A 87 -4.04 38.51 -11.45
CA ARG A 87 -3.66 38.71 -12.85
C ARG A 87 -4.37 37.66 -13.70
N PRO A 88 -5.55 38.00 -14.26
CA PRO A 88 -6.21 37.14 -15.23
C PRO A 88 -5.47 37.17 -16.58
N ASP A 89 -5.59 36.11 -17.36
CA ASP A 89 -4.95 35.99 -18.68
C ASP A 89 -5.55 36.98 -19.69
N GLU A 90 -6.84 37.29 -19.55
CA GLU A 90 -7.57 38.23 -20.41
C GLU A 90 -8.54 39.07 -19.58
N VAL A 91 -8.68 40.34 -19.93
CA VAL A 91 -9.66 41.25 -19.34
C VAL A 91 -10.58 41.72 -20.46
N VAL A 92 -11.87 41.45 -20.33
CA VAL A 92 -12.93 41.90 -21.25
C VAL A 92 -13.77 42.97 -20.55
N GLU A 93 -13.75 44.20 -21.05
CA GLU A 93 -14.54 45.29 -20.51
C GLU A 93 -15.94 45.31 -21.17
N HIS A 94 -16.97 45.43 -20.36
CA HIS A 94 -18.35 45.56 -20.78
C HIS A 94 -18.84 46.96 -20.34
N ALA A 95 -19.13 47.81 -21.30
CA ALA A 95 -19.70 49.12 -21.03
C ALA A 95 -21.21 49.12 -21.42
N PRO A 96 -22.08 49.78 -20.65
CA PRO A 96 -23.47 49.97 -21.05
C PRO A 96 -23.57 51.01 -22.15
N ASP A 97 -24.26 50.70 -23.23
CA ASP A 97 -24.45 51.62 -24.37
C ASP A 97 -25.45 52.74 -24.07
N ARG A 98 -26.47 52.46 -23.25
CA ARG A 98 -27.56 53.37 -22.98
C ARG A 98 -27.93 53.46 -21.50
N CYS A 99 -28.35 54.64 -21.08
CA CYS A 99 -28.87 54.88 -19.74
C CYS A 99 -30.17 54.11 -19.48
N GLY A 100 -30.22 53.29 -18.44
CA GLY A 100 -31.42 52.53 -18.06
C GLY A 100 -32.61 53.37 -17.57
N GLY A 101 -32.38 54.65 -17.24
CA GLY A 101 -33.45 55.56 -16.80
C GLY A 101 -34.02 56.43 -17.90
N CYS A 102 -33.21 57.05 -18.76
CA CYS A 102 -33.65 58.01 -19.78
C CYS A 102 -33.33 57.63 -21.24
N GLY A 103 -32.57 56.50 -21.46
CA GLY A 103 -32.19 56.02 -22.78
C GLY A 103 -31.09 56.81 -23.47
N ALA A 104 -30.47 57.82 -22.82
CA ALA A 104 -29.35 58.59 -23.40
C ALA A 104 -28.12 57.70 -23.66
N ASP A 105 -27.32 58.06 -24.67
CA ASP A 105 -26.06 57.41 -25.00
C ASP A 105 -25.03 57.62 -23.88
N LEU A 106 -24.34 56.56 -23.48
CA LEU A 106 -23.33 56.55 -22.43
C LEU A 106 -21.88 56.44 -22.95
N ALA A 107 -21.64 56.44 -24.24
CA ALA A 107 -20.30 56.23 -24.82
C ALA A 107 -19.21 57.19 -24.30
N GLY A 108 -19.53 58.36 -23.76
CA GLY A 108 -18.58 59.27 -23.13
C GLY A 108 -18.81 59.50 -21.65
N ALA A 109 -19.63 58.69 -21.00
CA ALA A 109 -19.95 58.85 -19.59
C ALA A 109 -18.81 58.40 -18.67
N VAL A 110 -18.70 59.04 -17.49
CA VAL A 110 -17.64 58.72 -16.50
C VAL A 110 -17.97 57.36 -15.87
N VAL A 111 -16.95 56.49 -15.82
CA VAL A 111 -17.03 55.19 -15.09
C VAL A 111 -16.98 55.46 -13.58
N VAL A 112 -18.01 55.14 -12.86
CA VAL A 112 -18.16 55.37 -11.42
C VAL A 112 -17.82 54.15 -10.57
N GLY A 113 -17.65 52.99 -11.19
CA GLY A 113 -17.26 51.75 -10.51
C GLY A 113 -17.15 50.58 -11.48
N ILE A 114 -16.41 49.56 -11.09
CA ILE A 114 -16.20 48.31 -11.82
C ILE A 114 -16.51 47.17 -10.88
N GLU A 115 -17.36 46.23 -11.28
CA GLU A 115 -17.54 44.93 -10.64
C GLU A 115 -16.85 43.87 -11.52
N ALA A 116 -15.85 43.16 -10.95
CA ALA A 116 -15.09 42.14 -11.66
C ALA A 116 -15.60 40.76 -11.32
N ARG A 117 -15.82 39.93 -12.34
CA ARG A 117 -16.10 38.49 -12.22
C ARG A 117 -15.13 37.72 -13.09
N GLN A 118 -14.57 36.65 -12.57
CA GLN A 118 -13.60 35.81 -13.30
C GLN A 118 -14.23 34.45 -13.61
N VAL A 119 -14.06 34.00 -14.84
CA VAL A 119 -14.48 32.70 -15.33
C VAL A 119 -13.21 31.90 -15.60
N PHE A 120 -13.08 30.76 -14.94
CA PHE A 120 -11.96 29.83 -15.13
C PHE A 120 -12.41 28.75 -16.09
N ASP A 121 -11.80 28.71 -17.27
CA ASP A 121 -12.17 27.75 -18.31
C ASP A 121 -10.90 27.11 -18.91
N LEU A 122 -11.10 26.03 -19.66
CA LEU A 122 -10.01 25.35 -20.35
C LEU A 122 -9.75 25.99 -21.70
N PRO A 123 -8.49 26.26 -22.07
CA PRO A 123 -8.18 26.62 -23.45
C PRO A 123 -8.42 25.44 -24.38
N VAL A 124 -8.50 25.70 -25.68
CA VAL A 124 -8.58 24.64 -26.70
C VAL A 124 -7.35 23.74 -26.60
N LEU A 125 -7.57 22.50 -26.18
CA LEU A 125 -6.51 21.51 -26.03
C LEU A 125 -6.20 20.90 -27.41
N ARG A 126 -4.93 20.98 -27.85
CA ARG A 126 -4.47 20.41 -29.11
C ARG A 126 -3.01 20.00 -29.04
N LEU A 127 -2.59 19.08 -29.92
CA LEU A 127 -1.17 18.77 -30.09
C LEU A 127 -0.44 19.95 -30.74
N GLY A 128 0.67 20.37 -30.13
CA GLY A 128 1.65 21.24 -30.79
C GLY A 128 2.51 20.40 -31.75
N VAL A 129 2.72 20.87 -32.97
CA VAL A 129 3.59 20.22 -33.96
C VAL A 129 4.82 21.10 -34.19
N VAL A 130 6.01 20.51 -33.96
CA VAL A 130 7.29 21.17 -34.23
C VAL A 130 7.99 20.39 -35.35
N GLU A 131 8.30 21.10 -36.43
CA GLU A 131 9.08 20.56 -37.54
C GLU A 131 10.57 20.85 -37.34
N HIS A 132 11.40 19.80 -37.28
CA HIS A 132 12.85 19.89 -37.26
C HIS A 132 13.40 19.72 -38.65
N ARG A 133 14.16 20.71 -39.14
CA ARG A 133 14.79 20.70 -40.47
C ARG A 133 16.31 20.61 -40.34
N ALA A 134 16.90 19.47 -40.68
CA ALA A 134 18.35 19.27 -40.74
C ALA A 134 18.90 19.72 -42.10
N GLN A 135 19.63 20.84 -42.12
CA GLN A 135 20.25 21.33 -43.35
C GLN A 135 21.43 20.47 -43.74
N ARG A 136 21.60 20.29 -45.07
CA ARG A 136 22.83 19.75 -45.68
C ARG A 136 23.55 20.89 -46.37
N ARG A 137 24.81 21.13 -46.01
CA ARG A 137 25.63 22.19 -46.60
C ARG A 137 26.87 21.61 -47.28
N ARG A 138 27.21 22.11 -48.47
CA ARG A 138 28.41 21.75 -49.19
C ARG A 138 29.52 22.75 -48.87
N CYS A 139 30.67 22.21 -48.47
CA CYS A 139 31.88 22.99 -48.23
C CYS A 139 32.61 23.31 -49.55
N VAL A 140 33.48 24.30 -49.58
CA VAL A 140 34.36 24.61 -50.73
C VAL A 140 35.28 23.45 -51.10
N CYS A 141 35.60 22.54 -50.19
CA CYS A 141 36.35 21.31 -50.41
C CYS A 141 35.52 20.22 -51.10
N GLY A 142 34.24 20.46 -51.45
CA GLY A 142 33.32 19.50 -52.05
C GLY A 142 32.56 18.60 -51.09
N THR A 143 32.93 18.54 -49.82
CA THR A 143 32.30 17.68 -48.82
C THR A 143 30.93 18.24 -48.40
N THR A 144 29.91 17.36 -48.36
CA THR A 144 28.56 17.68 -47.88
C THR A 144 28.40 17.19 -46.44
N THR A 145 28.06 18.09 -45.54
CA THR A 145 27.79 17.77 -44.12
C THR A 145 26.32 18.06 -43.78
N ALA A 146 25.66 17.11 -43.12
CA ALA A 146 24.28 17.24 -42.64
C ALA A 146 24.27 17.54 -41.14
N ALA A 147 23.34 18.40 -40.70
CA ALA A 147 23.04 18.58 -39.28
C ALA A 147 22.36 17.31 -38.72
N ALA A 148 22.55 17.07 -37.41
CA ALA A 148 21.88 15.99 -36.73
C ALA A 148 20.49 16.43 -36.26
N PHE A 149 19.55 15.49 -36.20
CA PHE A 149 18.27 15.69 -35.52
C PHE A 149 18.39 15.53 -34.03
N PRO A 150 17.57 16.24 -33.23
CA PRO A 150 17.52 15.99 -31.78
C PRO A 150 17.03 14.57 -31.49
N ALA A 151 17.46 14.01 -30.35
CA ALA A 151 17.24 12.61 -29.99
C ALA A 151 15.75 12.18 -29.92
N HIS A 152 14.83 13.12 -29.74
CA HIS A 152 13.39 12.85 -29.72
C HIS A 152 12.73 12.88 -31.12
N ALA A 153 13.38 13.48 -32.14
CA ALA A 153 12.91 13.48 -33.52
C ALA A 153 13.45 12.23 -34.28
N ARG A 154 12.89 11.07 -33.97
CA ARG A 154 13.43 9.75 -34.41
C ARG A 154 12.93 9.27 -35.76
N ALA A 155 11.87 9.88 -36.28
CA ALA A 155 11.21 9.49 -37.51
C ALA A 155 10.60 10.72 -38.18
N ALA A 156 10.14 10.56 -39.43
CA ALA A 156 9.51 11.63 -40.20
C ALA A 156 8.29 12.25 -39.45
N ALA A 157 7.57 11.42 -38.70
CA ALA A 157 6.55 11.86 -37.76
C ALA A 157 6.66 10.99 -36.49
N CYS A 158 6.67 11.60 -35.32
CA CYS A 158 6.74 10.87 -34.05
C CYS A 158 6.11 11.67 -32.91
N TYR A 159 5.61 10.96 -31.91
CA TYR A 159 5.07 11.57 -30.70
C TYR A 159 6.21 12.04 -29.78
N GLY A 160 6.10 13.27 -29.32
CA GLY A 160 7.07 13.92 -28.44
C GLY A 160 7.04 13.41 -27.01
N PRO A 161 8.02 13.83 -26.18
CA PRO A 161 8.16 13.36 -24.79
C PRO A 161 6.98 13.77 -23.90
N GLY A 162 6.36 14.93 -24.13
CA GLY A 162 5.20 15.40 -23.35
C GLY A 162 3.99 14.47 -23.50
N LEU A 163 3.65 14.06 -24.74
CA LEU A 163 2.54 13.11 -24.95
C LEU A 163 2.86 11.74 -24.36
N ARG A 164 4.11 11.26 -24.47
CA ARG A 164 4.55 10.00 -23.85
C ARG A 164 4.42 10.03 -22.33
N ALA A 165 4.78 11.14 -21.70
CA ALA A 165 4.61 11.34 -20.25
C ALA A 165 3.13 11.34 -19.86
N LEU A 166 2.27 12.02 -20.64
CA LEU A 166 0.83 12.02 -20.40
C LEU A 166 0.23 10.61 -20.50
N VAL A 167 0.64 9.82 -21.50
CA VAL A 167 0.21 8.41 -21.66
C VAL A 167 0.61 7.59 -20.43
N CYS A 168 1.84 7.69 -19.96
CA CYS A 168 2.28 7.01 -18.75
C CYS A 168 1.46 7.45 -17.53
N TYR A 169 1.19 8.74 -17.39
CA TYR A 169 0.36 9.27 -16.31
C TYR A 169 -1.07 8.70 -16.35
N LEU A 170 -1.71 8.71 -17.51
CA LEU A 170 -3.07 8.21 -17.68
C LEU A 170 -3.16 6.69 -17.41
N CYS A 171 -2.27 5.90 -18.01
CA CYS A 171 -2.35 4.44 -17.92
C CYS A 171 -1.86 3.90 -16.57
N VAL A 172 -0.79 4.48 -16.01
CA VAL A 172 -0.14 3.95 -14.81
C VAL A 172 -0.66 4.62 -13.53
N HIS A 173 -0.69 5.96 -13.50
CA HIS A 173 -1.07 6.70 -12.29
C HIS A 173 -2.59 6.84 -12.15
N GLN A 174 -3.29 7.10 -13.26
CA GLN A 174 -4.76 7.21 -13.28
C GLN A 174 -5.46 5.88 -13.54
N HIS A 175 -4.71 4.79 -13.78
CA HIS A 175 -5.23 3.45 -14.02
C HIS A 175 -6.25 3.37 -15.16
N LEU A 176 -6.14 4.25 -16.17
CA LEU A 176 -7.00 4.18 -17.34
C LEU A 176 -6.62 2.95 -18.19
N PRO A 177 -7.59 2.11 -18.57
CA PRO A 177 -7.35 1.09 -19.59
C PRO A 177 -6.82 1.70 -20.89
N VAL A 178 -5.93 1.00 -21.57
CA VAL A 178 -5.24 1.51 -22.77
C VAL A 178 -6.21 2.00 -23.85
N ASP A 179 -7.32 1.27 -24.07
CA ASP A 179 -8.34 1.65 -25.05
C ASP A 179 -9.04 2.96 -24.65
N ARG A 180 -9.34 3.12 -23.35
CA ARG A 180 -9.96 4.35 -22.82
C ARG A 180 -9.00 5.53 -22.88
N ALA A 181 -7.71 5.31 -22.66
CA ALA A 181 -6.69 6.33 -22.82
C ALA A 181 -6.55 6.76 -24.29
N ALA A 182 -6.59 5.82 -25.24
CA ALA A 182 -6.57 6.11 -26.66
C ALA A 182 -7.78 6.96 -27.08
N GLN A 183 -8.98 6.59 -26.64
CA GLN A 183 -10.20 7.35 -26.88
C GLN A 183 -10.11 8.77 -26.30
N LEU A 184 -9.70 8.92 -25.04
CA LEU A 184 -9.54 10.23 -24.40
C LEU A 184 -8.56 11.14 -25.17
N LEU A 185 -7.44 10.61 -25.65
CA LEU A 185 -6.48 11.39 -26.43
C LEU A 185 -7.08 11.84 -27.77
N ALA A 186 -7.86 10.98 -28.43
CA ALA A 186 -8.55 11.33 -29.66
C ALA A 186 -9.61 12.41 -29.42
N ASP A 187 -10.45 12.25 -28.41
CA ASP A 187 -11.59 13.13 -28.14
C ASP A 187 -11.14 14.52 -27.62
N VAL A 188 -10.15 14.56 -26.72
CA VAL A 188 -9.73 15.80 -26.04
C VAL A 188 -8.60 16.53 -26.78
N LEU A 189 -7.65 15.80 -27.37
CA LEU A 189 -6.46 16.38 -28.00
C LEU A 189 -6.47 16.28 -29.54
N GLY A 190 -7.49 15.65 -30.13
CA GLY A 190 -7.48 15.32 -31.55
C GLY A 190 -6.33 14.40 -31.96
N ALA A 191 -5.85 13.56 -31.05
CA ALA A 191 -4.69 12.69 -31.22
C ALA A 191 -5.08 11.19 -31.32
N PRO A 192 -5.39 10.65 -32.49
CA PRO A 192 -5.74 9.25 -32.65
C PRO A 192 -4.50 8.35 -32.54
N VAL A 193 -4.11 8.00 -31.30
CA VAL A 193 -2.96 7.13 -31.05
C VAL A 193 -3.43 5.68 -30.91
N ALA A 194 -2.82 4.77 -31.68
CA ALA A 194 -3.15 3.35 -31.61
C ALA A 194 -2.78 2.76 -30.23
N THR A 195 -3.63 1.85 -29.72
CA THR A 195 -3.47 1.19 -28.41
C THR A 195 -2.12 0.49 -28.24
N GLY A 196 -1.62 -0.18 -29.30
CA GLY A 196 -0.29 -0.76 -29.29
C GLY A 196 0.84 0.25 -29.12
N THR A 197 0.65 1.48 -29.65
CA THR A 197 1.61 2.58 -29.46
C THR A 197 1.60 3.08 -28.02
N LEU A 198 0.43 3.20 -27.40
CA LEU A 198 0.30 3.56 -25.98
C LEU A 198 1.00 2.52 -25.08
N ALA A 199 0.75 1.24 -25.33
CA ALA A 199 1.39 0.16 -24.59
C ALA A 199 2.93 0.19 -24.73
N ALA A 200 3.43 0.46 -25.94
CA ALA A 200 4.86 0.62 -26.20
C ALA A 200 5.46 1.85 -25.48
N MET A 201 4.72 2.97 -25.38
CA MET A 201 5.15 4.15 -24.64
C MET A 201 5.26 3.86 -23.14
N VAL A 202 4.30 3.14 -22.56
CA VAL A 202 4.33 2.73 -21.14
C VAL A 202 5.51 1.80 -20.88
N ALA A 203 5.72 0.79 -21.75
CA ALA A 203 6.85 -0.13 -21.63
C ALA A 203 8.22 0.58 -21.76
N GLU A 204 8.33 1.56 -22.67
CA GLU A 204 9.55 2.38 -22.79
C GLU A 204 9.76 3.24 -21.54
N GLY A 205 8.69 3.83 -21.00
CA GLY A 205 8.72 4.59 -19.72
C GLY A 205 9.25 3.73 -18.57
N ALA A 206 8.74 2.51 -18.44
CA ALA A 206 9.19 1.58 -17.40
C ALA A 206 10.69 1.26 -17.53
N ARG A 207 11.18 0.92 -18.75
CA ARG A 207 12.63 0.65 -18.96
C ARG A 207 13.52 1.83 -18.59
N ARG A 208 13.06 3.07 -18.78
CA ARG A 208 13.83 4.27 -18.40
C ARG A 208 13.96 4.46 -16.90
N LEU A 209 13.13 3.79 -16.09
CA LEU A 209 13.18 3.80 -14.64
C LEU A 209 14.10 2.74 -14.05
N ASP A 210 14.72 1.86 -14.85
CA ASP A 210 15.57 0.78 -14.33
C ASP A 210 16.67 1.30 -13.41
N GLY A 211 17.36 2.37 -13.79
CA GLY A 211 18.38 3.00 -12.94
C GLY A 211 17.83 3.53 -11.62
N PHE A 212 16.65 4.15 -11.65
CA PHE A 212 15.95 4.60 -10.44
C PHE A 212 15.54 3.44 -9.53
N ILE A 213 15.00 2.36 -10.12
CA ILE A 213 14.64 1.15 -9.38
C ILE A 213 15.86 0.55 -8.68
N GLN A 214 17.04 0.55 -9.30
CA GLN A 214 18.27 0.09 -8.63
C GLN A 214 18.65 0.98 -7.43
N VAL A 215 18.49 2.30 -7.53
CA VAL A 215 18.72 3.21 -6.40
C VAL A 215 17.73 2.92 -5.26
N VAL A 216 16.45 2.68 -5.57
CA VAL A 216 15.43 2.31 -4.56
C VAL A 216 15.79 0.97 -3.90
N ARG A 217 16.20 -0.05 -4.67
CA ARG A 217 16.65 -1.34 -4.12
C ARG A 217 17.83 -1.17 -3.17
N ALA A 218 18.84 -0.44 -3.60
CA ALA A 218 20.02 -0.17 -2.77
C ALA A 218 19.65 0.57 -1.49
N GLY A 219 18.78 1.58 -1.57
CA GLY A 219 18.29 2.32 -0.41
C GLY A 219 17.49 1.45 0.56
N LEU A 220 16.67 0.54 0.05
CA LEU A 220 15.93 -0.44 0.86
C LEU A 220 16.88 -1.45 1.50
N ALA A 221 17.86 -1.97 0.76
CA ALA A 221 18.84 -2.93 1.28
C ALA A 221 19.74 -2.33 2.39
N ALA A 222 20.03 -1.04 2.30
CA ALA A 222 20.84 -0.32 3.30
C ALA A 222 20.00 0.22 4.50
N ALA A 223 18.67 0.07 4.47
CA ALA A 223 17.81 0.60 5.52
C ALA A 223 17.98 -0.16 6.85
N PRO A 224 17.95 0.52 8.00
CA PRO A 224 18.05 -0.16 9.31
C PRO A 224 16.82 -1.01 9.62
N VAL A 225 15.66 -0.67 9.08
CA VAL A 225 14.39 -1.40 9.21
C VAL A 225 13.63 -1.31 7.90
N ALA A 226 13.16 -2.44 7.39
CA ALA A 226 12.26 -2.49 6.24
C ALA A 226 11.13 -3.49 6.47
N HIS A 227 9.98 -3.20 5.90
CA HIS A 227 8.78 -4.03 5.97
C HIS A 227 8.64 -4.82 4.67
N PHE A 228 8.33 -6.11 4.80
CA PHE A 228 8.14 -7.03 3.69
C PHE A 228 6.78 -7.71 3.82
N ASP A 229 6.06 -7.80 2.71
CA ASP A 229 4.74 -8.43 2.64
C ASP A 229 4.43 -8.89 1.21
N GLU A 230 3.52 -9.84 1.03
CA GLU A 230 3.06 -10.31 -0.27
C GLU A 230 1.53 -10.36 -0.35
N THR A 231 1.03 -9.96 -1.49
CA THR A 231 -0.39 -10.12 -1.79
C THR A 231 -0.62 -10.80 -3.14
N GLY A 232 -1.66 -11.62 -3.22
CA GLY A 232 -2.05 -12.27 -4.47
C GLY A 232 -2.66 -11.28 -5.46
N ALA A 233 -2.28 -11.39 -6.73
CA ALA A 233 -2.88 -10.67 -7.84
C ALA A 233 -3.13 -11.62 -9.02
N ARG A 234 -4.15 -11.35 -9.83
CA ARG A 234 -4.42 -12.14 -11.04
C ARG A 234 -3.95 -11.38 -12.27
N VAL A 235 -3.06 -12.01 -13.03
CA VAL A 235 -2.57 -11.51 -14.32
C VAL A 235 -3.00 -12.49 -15.41
N ALA A 236 -3.80 -12.05 -16.35
CA ALA A 236 -4.37 -12.91 -17.40
C ALA A 236 -5.05 -14.19 -16.82
N GLY A 237 -5.79 -14.06 -15.73
CA GLY A 237 -6.50 -15.18 -15.07
C GLY A 237 -5.61 -16.06 -14.18
N ARG A 238 -4.28 -15.95 -14.25
CA ARG A 238 -3.33 -16.74 -13.44
C ARG A 238 -2.95 -16.00 -12.17
N LEU A 239 -2.80 -16.73 -11.06
CA LEU A 239 -2.34 -16.17 -9.80
C LEU A 239 -0.85 -15.78 -9.91
N HIS A 240 -0.57 -14.55 -9.57
CA HIS A 240 0.77 -13.99 -9.37
C HIS A 240 0.83 -13.37 -7.98
N TRP A 241 2.00 -13.02 -7.54
CA TRP A 241 2.23 -12.41 -6.23
C TRP A 241 2.95 -11.08 -6.39
N VAL A 242 2.40 -10.06 -5.76
CA VAL A 242 3.04 -8.76 -5.62
C VAL A 242 3.81 -8.78 -4.30
N HIS A 243 5.11 -8.68 -4.38
CA HIS A 243 6.00 -8.55 -3.22
C HIS A 243 6.25 -7.08 -2.97
N SER A 244 6.11 -6.66 -1.74
CA SER A 244 6.41 -5.29 -1.30
C SER A 244 7.63 -5.29 -0.39
N ALA A 245 8.50 -4.28 -0.57
CA ALA A 245 9.55 -3.93 0.38
C ALA A 245 9.42 -2.43 0.64
N SER A 246 9.32 -2.00 1.89
CA SER A 246 9.05 -0.60 2.20
C SER A 246 9.71 -0.10 3.48
N THR A 247 10.02 1.20 3.48
CA THR A 247 10.39 2.00 4.65
C THR A 247 9.43 3.20 4.75
N ALA A 248 9.66 4.13 5.64
CA ALA A 248 8.87 5.37 5.71
C ALA A 248 9.01 6.25 4.44
N GLY A 249 10.12 6.16 3.70
CA GLY A 249 10.41 7.01 2.54
C GLY A 249 10.54 6.30 1.22
N LEU A 250 10.64 4.97 1.19
CA LEU A 250 10.83 4.18 -0.01
C LEU A 250 9.86 3.01 -0.04
N SER A 251 9.34 2.71 -1.24
CA SER A 251 8.54 1.50 -1.48
C SER A 251 8.90 0.90 -2.83
N LEU A 252 9.08 -0.40 -2.85
CA LEU A 252 9.30 -1.19 -4.07
C LEU A 252 8.24 -2.29 -4.14
N PHE A 253 7.59 -2.39 -5.29
CA PHE A 253 6.67 -3.48 -5.61
C PHE A 253 7.24 -4.29 -6.77
N THR A 254 7.28 -5.60 -6.61
CA THR A 254 7.70 -6.53 -7.67
C THR A 254 6.64 -7.61 -7.85
N VAL A 255 6.46 -8.09 -9.09
CA VAL A 255 5.48 -9.13 -9.41
C VAL A 255 6.20 -10.41 -9.79
N HIS A 256 5.80 -11.54 -9.23
CA HIS A 256 6.37 -12.84 -9.54
C HIS A 256 5.28 -13.93 -9.62
N ALA A 257 5.51 -14.97 -10.41
CA ALA A 257 4.56 -16.09 -10.55
C ALA A 257 4.45 -16.95 -9.27
N THR A 258 5.46 -16.92 -8.40
CA THR A 258 5.46 -17.64 -7.12
C THR A 258 5.56 -16.70 -5.93
N ARG A 259 5.14 -17.16 -4.74
CA ARG A 259 5.22 -16.41 -3.49
C ARG A 259 6.54 -16.62 -2.75
N GLY A 260 7.20 -17.77 -2.92
CA GLY A 260 8.28 -18.25 -2.06
C GLY A 260 9.61 -17.50 -2.17
N LYS A 261 10.65 -18.08 -1.51
CA LYS A 261 12.00 -17.51 -1.44
C LYS A 261 12.57 -17.08 -2.81
N GLN A 262 12.32 -17.87 -3.86
CA GLN A 262 12.77 -17.53 -5.22
C GLN A 262 12.26 -16.15 -5.67
N ALA A 263 11.00 -15.83 -5.37
CA ALA A 263 10.42 -14.53 -5.71
C ALA A 263 10.99 -13.41 -4.83
N MET A 264 11.21 -13.67 -3.55
CA MET A 264 11.85 -12.73 -2.63
C MET A 264 13.29 -12.42 -3.07
N ASP A 265 14.03 -13.44 -3.50
CA ASP A 265 15.39 -13.27 -4.06
C ASP A 265 15.35 -12.44 -5.36
N ALA A 266 14.39 -12.72 -6.25
CA ALA A 266 14.22 -11.99 -7.51
C ALA A 266 13.84 -10.52 -7.29
N ALA A 267 13.15 -10.17 -6.18
CA ALA A 267 12.89 -8.79 -5.81
C ALA A 267 14.16 -7.98 -5.52
N GLY A 268 15.27 -8.67 -5.16
CA GLY A 268 16.60 -8.10 -5.09
C GLY A 268 16.86 -7.19 -3.87
N VAL A 269 16.06 -7.29 -2.80
CA VAL A 269 16.25 -6.52 -1.56
C VAL A 269 16.74 -7.44 -0.43
N LEU A 270 15.96 -8.48 -0.10
CA LEU A 270 16.25 -9.37 1.03
C LEU A 270 17.65 -10.05 1.00
N PRO A 271 18.17 -10.50 -0.16
CA PRO A 271 19.48 -11.14 -0.20
C PRO A 271 20.65 -10.25 0.25
N GLY A 272 20.52 -8.94 0.07
CA GLY A 272 21.55 -7.95 0.48
C GLY A 272 21.14 -7.09 1.68
N PHE A 273 20.00 -7.41 2.33
CA PHE A 273 19.50 -6.64 3.45
C PHE A 273 20.23 -6.99 4.73
N GLY A 274 20.70 -5.98 5.48
CA GLY A 274 21.45 -6.17 6.73
C GLY A 274 20.74 -5.59 7.96
N GLY A 275 19.54 -5.08 7.83
CA GLY A 275 18.76 -4.47 8.90
C GLY A 275 17.77 -5.43 9.57
N VAL A 276 16.72 -4.84 10.19
CA VAL A 276 15.60 -5.58 10.78
C VAL A 276 14.51 -5.78 9.73
N ALA A 277 14.25 -7.01 9.34
CA ALA A 277 13.16 -7.38 8.43
C ALA A 277 11.85 -7.55 9.22
N VAL A 278 10.87 -6.68 8.97
CA VAL A 278 9.54 -6.76 9.56
C VAL A 278 8.61 -7.50 8.59
N HIS A 279 8.01 -8.62 9.00
CA HIS A 279 7.13 -9.45 8.17
C HIS A 279 6.05 -10.19 8.98
N ASP A 280 5.15 -10.91 8.32
CA ASP A 280 4.04 -11.64 8.92
C ASP A 280 4.44 -12.93 9.68
N GLY A 281 5.71 -13.34 9.61
CA GLY A 281 6.20 -14.59 10.21
C GLY A 281 6.13 -15.79 9.27
N TRP A 282 5.74 -15.60 8.00
CA TRP A 282 5.68 -16.69 7.02
C TRP A 282 7.04 -17.40 6.85
N SER A 283 7.00 -18.73 6.74
CA SER A 283 8.20 -19.58 6.86
C SER A 283 9.37 -19.27 5.91
N PRO A 284 9.19 -18.81 4.65
CA PRO A 284 10.30 -18.46 3.78
C PRO A 284 11.20 -17.33 4.29
N TYR A 285 10.68 -16.39 5.08
CA TYR A 285 11.49 -15.31 5.65
C TYR A 285 12.57 -15.84 6.59
N TRP A 286 12.28 -16.87 7.37
CA TRP A 286 13.22 -17.49 8.31
C TRP A 286 14.40 -18.21 7.65
N ARG A 287 14.38 -18.32 6.30
CA ARG A 287 15.52 -18.85 5.54
C ARG A 287 16.65 -17.82 5.36
N TYR A 288 16.42 -16.56 5.69
CA TYR A 288 17.44 -15.51 5.73
C TYR A 288 17.98 -15.40 7.15
N GLN A 289 18.81 -16.40 7.54
CA GLN A 289 19.25 -16.63 8.93
C GLN A 289 20.16 -15.52 9.49
N ASP A 290 20.82 -14.77 8.61
CA ASP A 290 21.74 -13.68 8.98
C ASP A 290 20.99 -12.35 9.25
N LEU A 291 19.67 -12.31 9.04
CA LEU A 291 18.87 -11.12 9.28
C LEU A 291 18.30 -11.07 10.70
N ALA A 292 18.17 -9.87 11.23
CA ALA A 292 17.30 -9.64 12.38
C ALA A 292 15.85 -9.62 11.91
N HIS A 293 14.99 -10.42 12.54
CA HIS A 293 13.58 -10.54 12.20
C HIS A 293 12.70 -9.87 13.24
N ALA A 294 11.63 -9.19 12.79
CA ALA A 294 10.56 -8.69 13.64
C ALA A 294 9.20 -9.06 13.03
N LEU A 295 8.24 -9.35 13.89
CA LEU A 295 6.88 -9.64 13.43
C LEU A 295 6.09 -8.35 13.20
N CYS A 296 5.29 -8.32 12.14
CA CYS A 296 4.43 -7.18 11.82
C CYS A 296 3.31 -7.05 12.85
N GLY A 297 3.30 -5.94 13.59
CA GLY A 297 2.29 -5.68 14.62
C GLY A 297 0.85 -5.67 14.10
N ALA A 298 0.64 -5.23 12.85
CA ALA A 298 -0.69 -5.24 12.23
C ALA A 298 -1.21 -6.67 11.98
N HIS A 299 -0.34 -7.60 11.59
CA HIS A 299 -0.70 -9.01 11.44
C HIS A 299 -0.97 -9.66 12.79
N LEU A 300 -0.12 -9.41 13.79
CA LEU A 300 -0.35 -9.91 15.15
C LEU A 300 -1.67 -9.40 15.75
N LEU A 301 -2.00 -8.12 15.57
CA LEU A 301 -3.26 -7.57 16.09
C LEU A 301 -4.48 -8.20 15.42
N ARG A 302 -4.43 -8.47 14.11
CA ARG A 302 -5.52 -9.16 13.39
C ARG A 302 -5.71 -10.60 13.88
N GLU A 303 -4.62 -11.33 14.11
CA GLU A 303 -4.66 -12.69 14.64
C GLU A 303 -5.20 -12.70 16.09
N LEU A 304 -4.76 -11.77 16.92
CA LEU A 304 -5.26 -11.63 18.30
C LEU A 304 -6.74 -11.25 18.33
N GLU A 305 -7.19 -10.40 17.42
CA GLU A 305 -8.61 -10.06 17.27
C GLU A 305 -9.44 -11.31 16.94
N ALA A 306 -9.01 -12.12 15.95
CA ALA A 306 -9.67 -13.37 15.63
C ALA A 306 -9.74 -14.34 16.81
N ILE A 307 -8.65 -14.47 17.57
CA ILE A 307 -8.60 -15.32 18.75
C ILE A 307 -9.51 -14.78 19.87
N SER A 308 -9.57 -13.47 20.05
CA SER A 308 -10.37 -12.85 21.12
C SER A 308 -11.89 -13.05 20.93
N GLN A 309 -12.32 -13.30 19.69
CA GLN A 309 -13.72 -13.61 19.36
C GLN A 309 -14.14 -15.03 19.79
N GLU A 310 -13.18 -15.90 20.14
CA GLU A 310 -13.48 -17.25 20.62
C GLU A 310 -13.78 -17.23 22.14
N PRO A 311 -14.75 -18.03 22.62
CA PRO A 311 -15.07 -18.13 24.04
C PRO A 311 -13.84 -18.55 24.88
N GLY A 312 -13.63 -17.88 25.99
CA GLY A 312 -12.54 -18.19 26.92
C GLY A 312 -11.17 -17.65 26.52
N GLN A 313 -11.03 -16.93 25.40
CA GLN A 313 -9.74 -16.42 24.88
C GLN A 313 -9.45 -14.97 25.29
N GLY A 314 -9.93 -14.52 26.44
CA GLY A 314 -9.75 -13.14 26.93
C GLY A 314 -8.30 -12.67 27.05
N TRP A 315 -7.33 -13.58 27.10
CA TRP A 315 -5.90 -13.27 27.07
C TRP A 315 -5.48 -12.57 25.76
N ALA A 316 -6.14 -12.88 24.64
CA ALA A 316 -5.80 -12.33 23.33
C ALA A 316 -6.14 -10.83 23.26
N ALA A 317 -7.27 -10.40 23.81
CA ALA A 317 -7.62 -9.00 23.94
C ALA A 317 -6.57 -8.23 24.76
N GLY A 318 -6.19 -8.77 25.95
CA GLY A 318 -5.16 -8.17 26.79
C GLY A 318 -3.77 -8.10 26.13
N MET A 319 -3.43 -9.07 25.27
CA MET A 319 -2.21 -9.03 24.47
C MET A 319 -2.29 -7.96 23.37
N GLY A 320 -3.44 -7.80 22.73
CA GLY A 320 -3.69 -6.74 21.73
C GLY A 320 -3.54 -5.34 22.33
N GLU A 321 -4.13 -5.10 23.51
CA GLU A 321 -3.95 -3.85 24.25
C GLU A 321 -2.48 -3.58 24.59
N LEU A 322 -1.75 -4.60 25.05
CA LEU A 322 -0.34 -4.47 25.33
C LEU A 322 0.49 -4.08 24.09
N LEU A 323 0.22 -4.67 22.93
CA LEU A 323 0.88 -4.29 21.67
C LEU A 323 0.56 -2.84 21.28
N GLY A 324 -0.67 -2.38 21.53
CA GLY A 324 -1.06 -0.98 21.37
C GLY A 324 -0.24 -0.04 22.26
N ASP A 325 -0.07 -0.39 23.54
CA ASP A 325 0.74 0.38 24.48
C ASP A 325 2.22 0.40 24.12
N VAL A 326 2.78 -0.73 23.65
CA VAL A 326 4.16 -0.81 23.15
C VAL A 326 4.34 0.18 21.98
N LYS A 327 3.41 0.19 21.04
CA LYS A 327 3.43 1.13 19.92
C LYS A 327 3.39 2.58 20.40
N LEU A 328 2.48 2.91 21.30
CA LEU A 328 2.31 4.26 21.83
C LEU A 328 3.58 4.77 22.53
N VAL A 329 4.22 3.93 23.34
CA VAL A 329 5.48 4.27 24.03
C VAL A 329 6.61 4.47 23.02
N ALA A 330 6.70 3.61 22.00
CA ALA A 330 7.69 3.74 20.92
C ALA A 330 7.48 5.01 20.08
N ASP A 331 6.22 5.35 19.75
CA ASP A 331 5.89 6.56 19.01
C ASP A 331 6.22 7.83 19.79
N ARG A 332 5.95 7.85 21.10
CA ARG A 332 6.33 8.97 21.99
C ARG A 332 7.85 9.14 22.07
N ALA A 333 8.59 8.05 22.22
CA ALA A 333 10.05 8.10 22.24
C ALA A 333 10.60 8.67 20.91
N ARG A 334 10.05 8.21 19.78
CA ARG A 334 10.43 8.71 18.44
C ARG A 334 10.11 10.20 18.27
N ALA A 335 8.92 10.63 18.71
CA ALA A 335 8.52 12.04 18.68
C ALA A 335 9.41 12.93 19.54
N ALA A 336 9.98 12.38 20.62
CA ALA A 336 10.97 13.04 21.49
C ALA A 336 12.43 12.97 20.94
N GLY A 337 12.65 12.42 19.75
CA GLY A 337 13.97 12.26 19.15
C GLY A 337 14.85 11.17 19.81
N LEU A 338 14.26 10.31 20.65
CA LEU A 338 14.99 9.26 21.35
C LEU A 338 15.24 8.07 20.41
N GLN A 339 16.45 7.52 20.45
CA GLN A 339 16.83 6.35 19.65
C GLN A 339 16.28 5.03 20.25
N ARG A 340 15.86 5.02 21.50
CA ARG A 340 15.29 3.86 22.19
C ARG A 340 14.32 4.30 23.29
N VAL A 341 13.41 3.41 23.64
CA VAL A 341 12.55 3.56 24.80
C VAL A 341 13.38 3.42 26.07
N ASP A 342 13.09 4.19 27.10
CA ASP A 342 13.78 4.11 28.38
C ASP A 342 13.66 2.73 29.03
N ASP A 343 14.67 2.35 29.83
CA ASP A 343 14.79 0.99 30.36
C ASP A 343 13.67 0.63 31.36
N LEU A 344 13.12 1.61 32.07
CA LEU A 344 12.03 1.39 33.03
C LEU A 344 10.72 1.10 32.30
N ALA A 345 10.38 1.91 31.27
CA ALA A 345 9.21 1.66 30.43
C ALA A 345 9.33 0.31 29.70
N ARG A 346 10.51 -0.01 29.18
CA ARG A 346 10.79 -1.30 28.54
C ARG A 346 10.58 -2.47 29.51
N ALA A 347 11.15 -2.41 30.72
CA ALA A 347 11.00 -3.45 31.73
C ALA A 347 9.53 -3.65 32.16
N ARG A 348 8.76 -2.57 32.32
CA ARG A 348 7.31 -2.63 32.62
C ARG A 348 6.54 -3.35 31.51
N LEU A 349 6.78 -2.99 30.25
CA LEU A 349 6.11 -3.62 29.09
C LEU A 349 6.50 -5.11 28.97
N GLN A 350 7.77 -5.44 29.19
CA GLN A 350 8.27 -6.83 29.18
C GLN A 350 7.65 -7.67 30.30
N GLY A 351 7.51 -7.12 31.51
CA GLY A 351 6.83 -7.80 32.61
C GLY A 351 5.35 -8.04 32.32
N ARG A 352 4.66 -7.08 31.67
CA ARG A 352 3.27 -7.27 31.23
C ARG A 352 3.15 -8.36 30.16
N TYR A 353 4.09 -8.39 29.21
CA TYR A 353 4.14 -9.43 28.18
C TYR A 353 4.29 -10.82 28.77
N GLN A 354 5.25 -11.01 29.68
CA GLN A 354 5.46 -12.29 30.36
C GLN A 354 4.22 -12.76 31.11
N ARG A 355 3.52 -11.86 31.82
CA ARG A 355 2.27 -12.20 32.51
C ARG A 355 1.12 -12.53 31.57
N ALA A 356 1.03 -11.86 30.42
CA ALA A 356 0.02 -12.15 29.42
C ALA A 356 0.30 -13.48 28.68
N ALA A 357 1.56 -13.78 28.40
CA ALA A 357 1.99 -15.04 27.81
C ALA A 357 1.83 -16.23 28.79
N GLY A 358 2.09 -16.03 30.07
CA GLY A 358 1.92 -17.06 31.11
C GLY A 358 0.46 -17.49 31.31
N ARG A 359 -0.50 -16.56 31.23
CA ARG A 359 -1.93 -16.87 31.29
C ARG A 359 -2.42 -17.81 30.18
N ARG A 360 -1.73 -17.87 29.06
CA ARG A 360 -1.97 -18.85 27.99
C ARG A 360 -1.52 -20.26 28.36
N ALA A 361 -0.46 -20.38 29.17
CA ALA A 361 0.11 -21.67 29.56
C ALA A 361 -0.73 -22.41 30.64
N ASP A 362 -1.49 -21.67 31.43
CA ASP A 362 -2.18 -22.18 32.63
C ASP A 362 -3.55 -22.86 32.33
N GLY A 363 -3.75 -23.48 31.18
CA GLY A 363 -4.90 -24.36 31.01
C GLY A 363 -5.67 -24.33 29.70
N GLN A 364 -5.13 -23.82 28.63
CA GLN A 364 -5.86 -23.88 27.34
C GLN A 364 -5.18 -24.80 26.32
N PRO A 365 -5.94 -25.72 25.68
CA PRO A 365 -5.40 -26.56 24.63
C PRO A 365 -4.93 -25.71 23.46
N VAL A 366 -3.71 -25.98 22.97
CA VAL A 366 -3.20 -25.38 21.72
C VAL A 366 -4.16 -25.77 20.60
N PRO A 367 -4.76 -24.81 19.84
CA PRO A 367 -5.56 -25.15 18.68
C PRO A 367 -4.74 -26.04 17.76
N ALA A 368 -5.30 -27.20 17.39
CA ALA A 368 -4.67 -28.15 16.48
C ALA A 368 -4.56 -27.50 15.08
N GLY A 369 -3.46 -26.85 14.80
CA GLY A 369 -3.24 -26.16 13.51
C GLY A 369 -1.98 -25.30 13.47
N HIS A 370 -1.56 -24.73 14.59
CA HIS A 370 -0.30 -24.03 14.69
C HIS A 370 0.79 -24.96 15.28
N ARG A 371 1.38 -25.82 14.47
CA ARG A 371 2.70 -26.35 14.77
C ARG A 371 3.68 -25.19 14.60
N SER A 372 3.86 -24.39 15.65
CA SER A 372 5.05 -23.57 15.78
C SER A 372 6.23 -24.53 15.71
N ALA A 373 7.10 -24.34 14.73
CA ALA A 373 8.42 -24.91 14.80
C ALA A 373 9.04 -24.43 16.12
N SER A 374 9.06 -25.31 17.12
CA SER A 374 9.76 -25.08 18.38
C SER A 374 11.24 -25.14 18.07
N THR A 375 11.80 -24.02 17.68
CA THR A 375 13.22 -23.75 17.84
C THR A 375 13.33 -22.75 18.97
N SER A 376 13.93 -23.23 20.04
CA SER A 376 14.39 -22.48 21.20
C SER A 376 15.38 -21.38 20.77
N ARG A 377 14.88 -20.31 20.21
CA ARG A 377 15.57 -19.01 20.15
C ARG A 377 14.53 -17.98 20.55
N THR A 378 14.70 -17.46 21.74
CA THR A 378 13.92 -16.38 22.31
C THR A 378 14.04 -15.15 21.42
N CYS A 379 13.13 -15.01 20.46
CA CYS A 379 12.87 -13.73 19.82
C CYS A 379 11.98 -12.92 20.77
N SER A 380 12.58 -12.05 21.57
CA SER A 380 11.84 -11.05 22.31
C SER A 380 11.28 -10.04 21.32
N PRO A 381 9.96 -9.73 21.31
CA PRO A 381 9.40 -8.67 20.49
C PRO A 381 9.92 -7.27 20.86
N LEU A 382 10.74 -7.18 21.89
CA LEU A 382 11.37 -5.94 22.38
C LEU A 382 12.90 -5.87 22.08
N GLY A 383 13.46 -6.84 21.34
CA GLY A 383 14.88 -6.91 21.03
C GLY A 383 15.30 -6.12 19.81
N CYS A 384 15.19 -4.83 19.81
CA CYS A 384 15.91 -3.93 18.93
C CYS A 384 16.82 -3.03 19.75
N GLY A 385 18.11 -3.33 19.79
CA GLY A 385 19.05 -2.41 20.39
C GLY A 385 20.41 -2.99 20.76
N GLN A 386 21.11 -3.57 19.81
CA GLN A 386 22.58 -3.49 19.83
C GLN A 386 23.02 -3.16 18.40
N ALA A 387 23.13 -1.87 18.11
CA ALA A 387 23.91 -1.38 17.00
C ALA A 387 25.38 -1.62 17.33
N ALA A 388 26.05 -2.46 16.55
CA ALA A 388 27.50 -2.54 16.53
C ALA A 388 28.05 -1.14 16.21
N GLY A 389 28.97 -0.65 17.03
CA GLY A 389 29.64 0.62 16.86
C GLY A 389 30.45 0.67 15.55
N PRO A 390 30.80 1.87 15.07
CA PRO A 390 31.43 2.06 13.77
C PRO A 390 32.82 1.43 13.78
N ALA A 391 33.07 0.55 12.82
CA ALA A 391 34.41 0.04 12.51
C ALA A 391 35.32 1.22 12.16
N ARG A 392 36.37 1.40 12.94
CA ARG A 392 37.45 2.37 12.68
C ARG A 392 38.14 1.99 11.38
N HIS A 393 38.12 2.88 10.41
CA HIS A 393 39.02 2.82 9.27
C HIS A 393 40.47 2.95 9.79
N ALA A 394 41.30 1.97 9.45
CA ALA A 394 42.75 2.10 9.46
C ALA A 394 43.18 2.55 8.04
N PRO A 395 44.16 3.48 7.94
CA PRO A 395 44.65 3.94 6.64
C PRO A 395 45.72 2.97 6.13
N GLY A 396 45.69 2.74 4.85
CA GLY A 396 46.71 2.06 4.06
C GLY A 396 46.41 2.25 2.59
#